data_d3e0d01a29109555806124f9de834e00
#
_entry.id   d3e0d01a29109555806124f9de834e00
#
_cell.length_a   1.000
_cell.length_b   1.000
_cell.length_c   1.000
_cell.angle_alpha   90.00
_cell.angle_beta   90.00
_cell.angle_gamma   90.00
#
_symmetry.space_group_name_H-M   'P 1'
#
loop_
_entity.id
_entity.type
_entity.pdbx_description
1 polymer ?
#
loop_
_entity_poly.entity_id
_entity_poly.type
_entity_poly.pdbx_seq_one_letter_code
_entity_poly.pdbx_strand_id
1 'polypeptide(L)'
;RAVEQGVANALNGRLQELQRESEAQAARRHQELLDAMRAWERRQRRDIFTALDQEAARSSAELLRSELQGASLHGHPHATLRHALQHAPEDGLALEFGVATGTTLRIIAEHGRHSVFGFDSFAGLPERWRLGYEVGTFATDALPDVPGAELVVGLFADTLPGFLAEHAGPVSFLHVDCDLYASTRTVLELVGPRLVEGTVIAFDEYYNFPGWQDHEYRAWAEYVEQTDLRFEYLGLTMDDEQVTVRVTRPPVSAERSKRPVGA
;
A
#
# COMPACT_ATOMS: atom_id res chain seq x y z
N ARG A 1 62.96 -38.13 -11.99
CA ARG A 1 62.87 -37.25 -13.19
C ARG A 1 61.69 -37.64 -14.09
N ALA A 2 61.58 -38.95 -14.56
CA ALA A 2 60.47 -39.35 -15.43
C ALA A 2 59.12 -39.27 -14.74
N VAL A 3 58.99 -39.63 -13.47
CA VAL A 3 57.78 -39.53 -12.66
C VAL A 3 57.38 -38.07 -12.41
N GLU A 4 58.29 -37.22 -12.08
CA GLU A 4 58.07 -35.78 -11.87
C GLU A 4 57.56 -35.09 -13.15
N GLN A 5 58.14 -35.46 -14.31
CA GLN A 5 57.65 -34.94 -15.59
C GLN A 5 56.23 -35.42 -15.92
N GLY A 6 55.87 -36.64 -15.58
CA GLY A 6 54.55 -37.18 -15.76
C GLY A 6 53.50 -36.46 -14.89
N VAL A 7 53.81 -36.18 -13.64
CA VAL A 7 52.96 -35.44 -12.72
C VAL A 7 52.81 -33.97 -13.18
N ALA A 8 53.85 -33.31 -13.61
CA ALA A 8 53.79 -31.94 -14.12
C ALA A 8 52.92 -31.84 -15.38
N ASN A 9 53.01 -32.79 -16.31
CA ASN A 9 52.18 -32.82 -17.50
C ASN A 9 50.68 -33.05 -17.17
N ALA A 10 50.38 -33.93 -16.21
CA ALA A 10 49.02 -34.18 -15.77
C ALA A 10 48.40 -32.94 -15.06
N LEU A 11 49.19 -32.26 -14.22
CA LEU A 11 48.78 -31.01 -13.57
C LEU A 11 48.51 -29.89 -14.59
N ASN A 12 49.39 -29.71 -15.57
CA ASN A 12 49.21 -28.72 -16.63
C ASN A 12 47.96 -29.03 -17.48
N GLY A 13 47.71 -30.30 -17.79
CA GLY A 13 46.50 -30.72 -18.48
C GLY A 13 45.24 -30.36 -17.71
N ARG A 14 45.23 -30.63 -16.41
CA ARG A 14 44.07 -30.31 -15.53
C ARG A 14 43.86 -28.80 -15.37
N LEU A 15 44.95 -28.04 -15.27
CA LEU A 15 44.90 -26.57 -15.23
C LEU A 15 44.29 -25.99 -16.52
N GLN A 16 44.69 -26.48 -17.68
CA GLN A 16 44.13 -26.05 -18.97
C GLN A 16 42.66 -26.41 -19.09
N GLU A 17 42.24 -27.57 -18.59
CA GLU A 17 40.84 -28.01 -18.59
C GLU A 17 39.99 -27.11 -17.71
N LEU A 18 40.42 -26.80 -16.47
CA LEU A 18 39.77 -25.88 -15.55
C LEU A 18 39.69 -24.45 -16.12
N GLN A 19 40.73 -23.99 -16.80
CA GLN A 19 40.70 -22.68 -17.46
C GLN A 19 39.64 -22.63 -18.57
N ARG A 20 39.54 -23.65 -19.42
CA ARG A 20 38.53 -23.74 -20.47
C ARG A 20 37.12 -23.83 -19.89
N GLU A 21 36.89 -24.59 -18.82
CA GLU A 21 35.64 -24.66 -18.13
C GLU A 21 35.24 -23.30 -17.56
N SER A 22 36.17 -22.59 -16.92
CA SER A 22 35.96 -21.25 -16.36
C SER A 22 35.63 -20.21 -17.45
N GLU A 23 36.38 -20.22 -18.56
CA GLU A 23 36.11 -19.32 -19.70
C GLU A 23 34.78 -19.60 -20.34
N ALA A 24 34.42 -20.87 -20.51
CA ALA A 24 33.11 -21.27 -21.06
C ALA A 24 31.94 -20.88 -20.11
N GLN A 25 32.16 -20.97 -18.81
CA GLN A 25 31.18 -20.51 -17.81
C GLN A 25 31.04 -18.98 -17.82
N ALA A 26 32.15 -18.26 -17.89
CA ALA A 26 32.15 -16.80 -17.99
C ALA A 26 31.43 -16.32 -19.26
N ALA A 27 31.71 -16.96 -20.40
CA ALA A 27 31.06 -16.65 -21.67
C ALA A 27 29.51 -16.88 -21.61
N ARG A 28 29.09 -17.98 -20.99
CA ARG A 28 27.65 -18.26 -20.79
C ARG A 28 26.98 -17.20 -19.95
N ARG A 29 27.54 -16.85 -18.79
CA ARG A 29 27.04 -15.78 -17.93
C ARG A 29 26.95 -14.43 -18.64
N HIS A 30 28.01 -14.13 -19.41
CA HIS A 30 28.01 -12.89 -20.20
C HIS A 30 26.86 -12.87 -21.25
N GLN A 31 26.65 -13.97 -21.95
CA GLN A 31 25.55 -14.07 -22.90
C GLN A 31 24.18 -13.96 -22.22
N GLU A 32 23.96 -14.62 -21.09
CA GLU A 32 22.75 -14.51 -20.28
C GLU A 32 22.46 -13.05 -19.87
N LEU A 33 23.51 -12.32 -19.45
CA LEU A 33 23.39 -10.89 -19.12
C LEU A 33 23.02 -10.04 -20.34
N LEU A 34 23.65 -10.27 -21.48
CA LEU A 34 23.30 -9.56 -22.72
C LEU A 34 21.87 -9.83 -23.16
N ASP A 35 21.41 -11.06 -23.03
CA ASP A 35 20.03 -11.42 -23.40
C ASP A 35 19.02 -10.83 -22.41
N ALA A 36 19.33 -10.78 -21.11
CA ALA A 36 18.53 -10.09 -20.09
C ALA A 36 18.46 -8.58 -20.36
N MET A 37 19.58 -7.94 -20.70
CA MET A 37 19.63 -6.52 -21.07
C MET A 37 18.80 -6.22 -22.32
N ARG A 38 18.87 -7.06 -23.35
CA ARG A 38 18.05 -6.90 -24.57
C ARG A 38 16.55 -7.10 -24.27
N ALA A 39 16.20 -8.05 -23.41
CA ALA A 39 14.84 -8.26 -22.98
C ALA A 39 14.31 -7.06 -22.18
N TRP A 40 15.13 -6.50 -21.27
CA TRP A 40 14.81 -5.29 -20.51
C TRP A 40 14.62 -4.07 -21.44
N GLU A 41 15.55 -3.82 -22.38
CA GLU A 41 15.42 -2.74 -23.37
C GLU A 41 14.15 -2.86 -24.22
N ARG A 42 13.78 -4.09 -24.63
CA ARG A 42 12.54 -4.33 -25.36
C ARG A 42 11.31 -3.97 -24.54
N ARG A 43 11.29 -4.34 -23.24
CA ARG A 43 10.20 -3.99 -22.31
C ARG A 43 10.07 -2.49 -22.19
N GLN A 44 11.18 -1.78 -21.92
CA GLN A 44 11.16 -0.32 -21.80
C GLN A 44 10.60 0.41 -23.03
N ARG A 45 10.74 -0.16 -24.21
CA ARG A 45 10.28 0.47 -25.45
C ARG A 45 8.92 -0.02 -25.97
N ARG A 46 8.46 -1.20 -25.58
CA ARG A 46 7.33 -1.89 -26.22
C ARG A 46 6.31 -2.48 -25.27
N ASP A 47 6.63 -2.57 -24.00
CA ASP A 47 5.72 -3.07 -23.00
C ASP A 47 4.72 -1.98 -22.62
N ILE A 48 3.45 -2.22 -22.92
CA ILE A 48 2.37 -1.25 -22.64
C ILE A 48 2.12 -1.09 -21.14
N PHE A 49 2.37 -2.12 -20.32
CA PHE A 49 2.28 -2.01 -18.87
C PHE A 49 3.37 -1.09 -18.32
N THR A 50 4.61 -1.28 -18.75
CA THR A 50 5.70 -0.35 -18.40
C THR A 50 5.38 1.08 -18.82
N ALA A 51 4.71 1.28 -19.96
CA ALA A 51 4.29 2.62 -20.40
C ALA A 51 3.21 3.22 -19.48
N LEU A 52 2.23 2.43 -19.06
CA LEU A 52 1.19 2.85 -18.12
C LEU A 52 1.78 3.16 -16.74
N ASP A 53 2.70 2.34 -16.23
CA ASP A 53 3.40 2.60 -14.97
C ASP A 53 4.22 3.90 -15.03
N GLN A 54 4.90 4.17 -16.16
CA GLN A 54 5.62 5.42 -16.36
C GLN A 54 4.70 6.65 -16.42
N GLU A 55 3.51 6.52 -16.99
CA GLU A 55 2.51 7.57 -17.02
C GLU A 55 1.96 7.84 -15.60
N ALA A 56 1.65 6.80 -14.86
CA ALA A 56 1.26 6.88 -13.46
C ALA A 56 2.34 7.55 -12.60
N ALA A 57 3.59 7.14 -12.74
CA ALA A 57 4.71 7.74 -12.02
C ALA A 57 4.91 9.23 -12.37
N ARG A 58 4.67 9.64 -13.62
CA ARG A 58 4.75 11.06 -14.02
C ARG A 58 3.63 11.89 -13.39
N SER A 59 2.38 11.41 -13.45
CA SER A 59 1.24 12.10 -12.82
C SER A 59 1.38 12.15 -11.29
N SER A 60 1.92 11.12 -10.67
CA SER A 60 2.25 11.11 -9.25
C SER A 60 3.37 12.09 -8.87
N ALA A 61 4.36 12.24 -9.74
CA ALA A 61 5.39 13.28 -9.56
C ALA A 61 4.83 14.71 -9.68
N GLU A 62 3.75 14.91 -10.43
CA GLU A 62 3.02 16.19 -10.47
C GLU A 62 2.28 16.43 -9.16
N LEU A 63 1.58 15.43 -8.64
CA LEU A 63 0.92 15.49 -7.32
C LEU A 63 1.94 15.78 -6.21
N LEU A 64 3.10 15.13 -6.23
CA LEU A 64 4.17 15.38 -5.26
C LEU A 64 4.62 16.85 -5.29
N ARG A 65 4.77 17.44 -6.47
CA ARG A 65 5.17 18.84 -6.61
C ARG A 65 4.09 19.84 -6.20
N SER A 66 2.82 19.52 -6.41
CA SER A 66 1.71 20.44 -6.12
C SER A 66 1.22 20.34 -4.68
N GLU A 67 1.13 19.13 -4.11
CA GLU A 67 0.39 18.89 -2.87
C GLU A 67 1.19 18.23 -1.76
N LEU A 68 2.08 17.26 -2.07
CA LEU A 68 2.76 16.46 -1.07
C LEU A 68 4.09 17.07 -0.58
N GLN A 69 4.34 18.35 -0.86
CA GLN A 69 5.57 19.01 -0.38
C GLN A 69 5.59 19.07 1.14
N GLY A 70 6.66 18.55 1.73
CA GLY A 70 6.84 18.50 3.18
C GLY A 70 6.47 17.16 3.83
N ALA A 71 5.84 16.24 3.09
CA ALA A 71 5.62 14.88 3.56
C ALA A 71 6.94 14.11 3.71
N SER A 72 7.04 13.26 4.73
CA SER A 72 8.20 12.39 4.95
C SER A 72 8.29 11.31 3.88
N LEU A 73 9.49 11.09 3.33
CA LEU A 73 9.72 10.11 2.27
C LEU A 73 10.23 8.78 2.84
N HIS A 74 9.58 7.70 2.49
CA HIS A 74 9.93 6.35 2.93
C HIS A 74 10.22 5.44 1.73
N GLY A 75 11.12 4.49 1.90
CA GLY A 75 11.50 3.51 0.86
C GLY A 75 10.78 2.17 0.98
N HIS A 76 9.72 2.08 1.79
CA HIS A 76 8.97 0.83 1.97
C HIS A 76 7.59 1.09 2.60
N PRO A 77 6.49 0.43 2.15
CA PRO A 77 5.13 0.60 2.67
C PRO A 77 5.03 0.48 4.19
N HIS A 78 5.62 -0.56 4.77
CA HIS A 78 5.61 -0.74 6.22
C HIS A 78 6.35 0.37 6.99
N ALA A 79 7.33 1.06 6.39
CA ALA A 79 7.98 2.21 7.04
C ALA A 79 7.04 3.42 7.04
N THR A 80 6.31 3.64 5.96
CA THR A 80 5.26 4.65 5.86
C THR A 80 4.16 4.41 6.89
N LEU A 81 3.66 3.16 7.00
CA LEU A 81 2.65 2.76 7.98
C LEU A 81 3.13 2.98 9.43
N ARG A 82 4.35 2.55 9.77
CA ARG A 82 4.92 2.75 11.11
C ARG A 82 5.13 4.23 11.43
N HIS A 83 5.54 5.03 10.45
CA HIS A 83 5.64 6.48 10.62
C HIS A 83 4.26 7.10 10.91
N ALA A 84 3.23 6.72 10.18
CA ALA A 84 1.86 7.17 10.41
C ALA A 84 1.37 6.83 11.83
N LEU A 85 1.58 5.60 12.29
CA LEU A 85 1.22 5.15 13.63
C LEU A 85 1.90 5.95 14.75
N GLN A 86 3.14 6.40 14.55
CA GLN A 86 3.86 7.25 15.52
C GLN A 86 3.22 8.63 15.69
N HIS A 87 2.43 9.09 14.71
CA HIS A 87 1.77 10.38 14.71
C HIS A 87 0.28 10.30 15.09
N ALA A 88 -0.27 9.10 15.20
CA ALA A 88 -1.65 8.90 15.62
C ALA A 88 -1.85 9.20 17.10
N PRO A 89 -3.01 9.75 17.51
CA PRO A 89 -3.37 9.92 18.92
C PRO A 89 -3.28 8.61 19.70
N GLU A 90 -2.98 8.70 20.99
CA GLU A 90 -2.84 7.53 21.87
C GLU A 90 -4.17 6.85 22.18
N ASP A 91 -5.26 7.62 22.21
CA ASP A 91 -6.60 7.14 22.53
C ASP A 91 -7.50 7.14 21.29
N GLY A 92 -8.34 6.12 21.18
CA GLY A 92 -9.33 5.97 20.10
C GLY A 92 -9.29 4.61 19.43
N LEU A 93 -10.11 4.45 18.41
CA LEU A 93 -10.16 3.24 17.61
C LEU A 93 -9.07 3.26 16.53
N ALA A 94 -8.38 2.15 16.34
CA ALA A 94 -7.52 1.89 15.20
C ALA A 94 -8.20 0.86 14.29
N LEU A 95 -8.53 1.28 13.08
CA LEU A 95 -9.33 0.49 12.14
C LEU A 95 -8.53 0.23 10.87
N GLU A 96 -8.56 -1.01 10.39
CA GLU A 96 -8.02 -1.40 9.08
C GLU A 96 -9.15 -1.95 8.20
N PHE A 97 -9.17 -1.56 6.95
CA PHE A 97 -10.14 -1.98 5.94
C PHE A 97 -9.41 -2.65 4.77
N GLY A 98 -9.56 -3.98 4.68
CA GLY A 98 -8.72 -4.88 3.92
C GLY A 98 -7.63 -5.47 4.82
N VAL A 99 -7.77 -6.75 5.16
CA VAL A 99 -6.86 -7.43 6.10
C VAL A 99 -6.07 -8.52 5.40
N ALA A 100 -6.71 -9.23 4.49
CA ALA A 100 -6.14 -10.36 3.75
C ALA A 100 -5.35 -11.32 4.67
N THR A 101 -4.02 -11.29 4.63
CA THR A 101 -3.14 -12.14 5.44
C THR A 101 -2.85 -11.59 6.86
N GLY A 102 -3.32 -10.39 7.19
CA GLY A 102 -3.13 -9.74 8.48
C GLY A 102 -1.71 -9.18 8.71
N THR A 103 -0.95 -8.95 7.65
CA THR A 103 0.42 -8.45 7.78
C THR A 103 0.46 -7.03 8.33
N THR A 104 -0.32 -6.12 7.75
CA THR A 104 -0.44 -4.71 8.15
C THR A 104 -1.21 -4.56 9.45
N LEU A 105 -2.29 -5.34 9.65
CA LEU A 105 -3.04 -5.38 10.91
C LEU A 105 -2.14 -5.77 12.10
N ARG A 106 -1.20 -6.70 11.90
CA ARG A 106 -0.22 -7.06 12.93
C ARG A 106 0.70 -5.90 13.29
N ILE A 107 1.14 -5.13 12.30
CA ILE A 107 1.95 -3.93 12.53
C ILE A 107 1.17 -2.90 13.36
N ILE A 108 -0.12 -2.72 13.06
CA ILE A 108 -1.01 -1.80 13.79
C ILE A 108 -1.20 -2.29 15.24
N ALA A 109 -1.48 -3.58 15.43
CA ALA A 109 -1.68 -4.19 16.74
C ALA A 109 -0.40 -4.14 17.61
N GLU A 110 0.77 -4.38 17.05
CA GLU A 110 2.06 -4.29 17.72
C GLU A 110 2.40 -2.88 18.21
N HIS A 111 1.80 -1.85 17.61
CA HIS A 111 1.97 -0.48 18.08
C HIS A 111 1.34 -0.23 19.47
N GLY A 112 0.35 -1.02 19.88
CA GLY A 112 0.00 -1.30 21.27
C GLY A 112 -0.80 -0.24 22.01
N ARG A 113 -1.38 0.77 21.35
CA ARG A 113 -2.04 1.89 22.02
C ARG A 113 -3.55 1.99 21.78
N HIS A 114 -4.14 1.19 20.90
CA HIS A 114 -5.51 1.34 20.41
C HIS A 114 -6.31 0.05 20.56
N SER A 115 -7.63 0.16 20.61
CA SER A 115 -8.50 -0.96 20.31
C SER A 115 -8.44 -1.17 18.81
N VAL A 116 -7.84 -2.27 18.36
CA VAL A 116 -7.52 -2.54 16.95
C VAL A 116 -8.54 -3.49 16.36
N PHE A 117 -9.13 -3.09 15.24
CA PHE A 117 -10.11 -3.88 14.51
C PHE A 117 -9.75 -3.92 13.03
N GLY A 118 -9.79 -5.13 12.46
CA GLY A 118 -9.59 -5.36 11.03
C GLY A 118 -10.87 -5.83 10.35
N PHE A 119 -11.27 -5.16 9.29
CA PHE A 119 -12.48 -5.42 8.51
C PHE A 119 -12.11 -6.06 7.18
N ASP A 120 -12.68 -7.21 6.87
CA ASP A 120 -12.51 -7.87 5.59
C ASP A 120 -13.64 -8.88 5.35
N SER A 121 -14.02 -9.08 4.10
CA SER A 121 -14.93 -10.16 3.72
C SER A 121 -14.23 -11.51 3.67
N PHE A 122 -12.90 -11.52 3.49
CA PHE A 122 -12.04 -12.67 3.19
C PHE A 122 -12.47 -13.47 1.95
N ALA A 123 -13.44 -12.95 1.22
CA ALA A 123 -13.92 -13.50 -0.06
C ALA A 123 -13.19 -12.89 -1.27
N GLY A 124 -12.27 -11.97 -1.02
CA GLY A 124 -11.56 -11.19 -2.04
C GLY A 124 -12.39 -10.02 -2.58
N LEU A 125 -11.89 -9.39 -3.63
CA LEU A 125 -12.50 -8.21 -4.23
C LEU A 125 -13.94 -8.49 -4.68
N PRO A 126 -14.92 -7.66 -4.32
CA PRO A 126 -16.31 -7.83 -4.75
C PRO A 126 -16.54 -7.44 -6.21
N GLU A 127 -15.66 -6.65 -6.79
CA GLU A 127 -15.67 -6.24 -8.20
C GLU A 127 -14.25 -6.20 -8.75
N ARG A 128 -14.12 -6.06 -10.07
CA ARG A 128 -12.83 -5.89 -10.70
C ARG A 128 -12.22 -4.54 -10.31
N TRP A 129 -10.97 -4.56 -9.92
CA TRP A 129 -10.22 -3.34 -9.58
C TRP A 129 -9.46 -2.78 -10.79
N ARG A 130 -8.28 -3.29 -11.04
CA ARG A 130 -7.40 -2.89 -12.15
C ARG A 130 -6.98 -4.11 -12.99
N LEU A 131 -6.26 -3.88 -14.06
CA LEU A 131 -5.85 -4.96 -14.95
C LEU A 131 -5.02 -6.01 -14.21
N GLY A 132 -5.49 -7.27 -14.26
CA GLY A 132 -4.89 -8.39 -13.52
C GLY A 132 -5.51 -8.64 -12.14
N TYR A 133 -6.45 -7.82 -11.68
CA TYR A 133 -7.12 -7.96 -10.39
C TYR A 133 -8.62 -8.09 -10.59
N GLU A 134 -9.06 -9.34 -10.76
CA GLU A 134 -10.46 -9.68 -11.02
C GLU A 134 -11.23 -9.91 -9.69
N VAL A 135 -12.55 -10.09 -9.80
CA VAL A 135 -13.40 -10.49 -8.67
C VAL A 135 -12.82 -11.72 -7.97
N GLY A 136 -12.78 -11.69 -6.64
CA GLY A 136 -12.22 -12.77 -5.83
C GLY A 136 -10.70 -12.72 -5.64
N THR A 137 -9.99 -11.78 -6.27
CA THR A 137 -8.57 -11.55 -5.96
C THR A 137 -8.42 -11.23 -4.46
N PHE A 138 -7.36 -11.69 -3.84
CA PHE A 138 -7.07 -11.60 -2.39
C PHE A 138 -7.98 -12.44 -1.47
N ALA A 139 -8.84 -13.32 -2.01
CA ALA A 139 -9.56 -14.27 -1.17
C ALA A 139 -8.60 -15.17 -0.38
N THR A 140 -8.93 -15.44 0.86
CA THR A 140 -8.13 -16.28 1.75
C THR A 140 -8.92 -17.50 2.21
N ASP A 141 -8.27 -18.67 2.31
CA ASP A 141 -8.91 -19.90 2.76
C ASP A 141 -9.12 -19.96 4.28
N ALA A 142 -8.42 -19.11 5.04
CA ALA A 142 -8.48 -19.07 6.50
C ALA A 142 -8.31 -17.64 6.99
N LEU A 143 -8.98 -17.35 8.12
CA LEU A 143 -8.83 -16.07 8.81
C LEU A 143 -7.43 -15.99 9.43
N PRO A 144 -6.72 -14.85 9.32
CA PRO A 144 -5.45 -14.66 9.98
C PRO A 144 -5.63 -14.58 11.51
N ASP A 145 -4.67 -15.16 12.24
CA ASP A 145 -4.53 -14.92 13.68
C ASP A 145 -3.63 -13.70 13.91
N VAL A 146 -4.21 -12.63 14.45
CA VAL A 146 -3.51 -11.37 14.73
C VAL A 146 -3.69 -11.04 16.22
N PRO A 147 -2.73 -11.41 17.07
CA PRO A 147 -2.78 -11.07 18.47
C PRO A 147 -2.90 -9.56 18.72
N GLY A 148 -3.87 -9.16 19.53
CA GLY A 148 -4.12 -7.75 19.86
C GLY A 148 -5.04 -7.02 18.90
N ALA A 149 -5.60 -7.70 17.91
CA ALA A 149 -6.64 -7.17 17.03
C ALA A 149 -7.85 -8.10 16.99
N GLU A 150 -9.02 -7.53 16.72
CA GLU A 150 -10.27 -8.26 16.48
C GLU A 150 -10.65 -8.17 15.01
N LEU A 151 -11.12 -9.29 14.43
CA LEU A 151 -11.57 -9.35 13.04
C LEU A 151 -13.07 -9.17 12.95
N VAL A 152 -13.51 -8.28 12.07
CA VAL A 152 -14.91 -8.07 11.73
C VAL A 152 -15.12 -8.57 10.31
N VAL A 153 -15.72 -9.77 10.20
CA VAL A 153 -15.84 -10.51 8.94
C VAL A 153 -17.12 -10.14 8.20
N GLY A 154 -17.02 -9.64 6.98
CA GLY A 154 -18.13 -9.31 6.11
C GLY A 154 -17.87 -8.07 5.27
N LEU A 155 -18.82 -7.72 4.41
CA LEU A 155 -18.75 -6.48 3.63
C LEU A 155 -18.89 -5.25 4.55
N PHE A 156 -18.17 -4.19 4.26
CA PHE A 156 -18.13 -2.98 5.09
C PHE A 156 -19.51 -2.36 5.28
N ALA A 157 -20.33 -2.32 4.22
CA ALA A 157 -21.69 -1.78 4.29
C ALA A 157 -22.59 -2.54 5.28
N ASP A 158 -22.35 -3.85 5.46
CA ASP A 158 -23.15 -4.71 6.32
C ASP A 158 -22.66 -4.69 7.77
N THR A 159 -21.37 -4.60 7.98
CA THR A 159 -20.73 -4.77 9.30
C THR A 159 -20.55 -3.45 10.06
N LEU A 160 -20.17 -2.36 9.36
CA LEU A 160 -19.87 -1.09 10.00
C LEU A 160 -21.03 -0.47 10.79
N PRO A 161 -22.29 -0.47 10.34
CA PRO A 161 -23.37 0.14 11.11
C PRO A 161 -23.53 -0.49 12.50
N GLY A 162 -23.47 -1.82 12.59
CA GLY A 162 -23.54 -2.55 13.87
C GLY A 162 -22.31 -2.28 14.74
N PHE A 163 -21.13 -2.38 14.16
CA PHE A 163 -19.87 -2.12 14.85
C PHE A 163 -19.82 -0.71 15.46
N LEU A 164 -20.18 0.31 14.69
CA LEU A 164 -20.15 1.70 15.15
C LEU A 164 -21.21 2.00 16.22
N ALA A 165 -22.29 1.23 16.30
CA ALA A 165 -23.28 1.32 17.36
C ALA A 165 -22.75 0.74 18.68
N GLU A 166 -21.96 -0.32 18.63
CA GLU A 166 -21.39 -1.02 19.79
C GLU A 166 -20.09 -0.37 20.29
N HIS A 167 -19.30 0.23 19.42
CA HIS A 167 -17.98 0.80 19.72
C HIS A 167 -18.03 2.33 19.62
N ALA A 168 -18.18 2.97 20.77
CA ALA A 168 -18.20 4.43 20.87
C ALA A 168 -16.77 5.02 20.84
N GLY A 169 -16.67 6.31 20.50
CA GLY A 169 -15.42 7.06 20.55
C GLY A 169 -14.90 7.50 19.17
N PRO A 170 -13.83 8.30 19.17
CA PRO A 170 -13.20 8.78 17.95
C PRO A 170 -12.33 7.67 17.31
N VAL A 171 -12.09 7.82 16.02
CA VAL A 171 -11.06 7.07 15.31
C VAL A 171 -9.75 7.84 15.42
N SER A 172 -8.73 7.20 15.97
CA SER A 172 -7.38 7.77 16.08
C SER A 172 -6.50 7.39 14.90
N PHE A 173 -6.70 6.19 14.37
CA PHE A 173 -5.97 5.68 13.23
C PHE A 173 -6.89 4.93 12.27
N LEU A 174 -6.75 5.18 10.98
CA LEU A 174 -7.49 4.54 9.91
C LEU A 174 -6.50 4.06 8.85
N HIS A 175 -6.49 2.75 8.57
CA HIS A 175 -5.79 2.18 7.42
C HIS A 175 -6.82 1.78 6.36
N VAL A 176 -6.71 2.38 5.19
CA VAL A 176 -7.55 2.09 4.02
C VAL A 176 -6.68 1.29 3.07
N ASP A 177 -6.98 0.01 2.93
CA ASP A 177 -6.27 -0.99 2.13
C ASP A 177 -7.36 -1.88 1.48
N CYS A 178 -8.24 -1.21 0.73
CA CYS A 178 -9.44 -1.87 0.19
C CYS A 178 -9.63 -1.65 -1.31
N ASP A 179 -8.60 -1.13 -1.98
CA ASP A 179 -8.39 -1.07 -3.42
C ASP A 179 -9.45 -0.24 -4.20
N LEU A 180 -10.71 -0.45 -3.88
CA LEU A 180 -11.85 0.01 -4.68
C LEU A 180 -12.37 1.38 -4.23
N TYR A 181 -12.65 2.24 -5.19
CA TYR A 181 -13.34 3.52 -4.93
C TYR A 181 -14.63 3.32 -4.12
N ALA A 182 -15.45 2.32 -4.47
CA ALA A 182 -16.73 2.07 -3.80
C ALA A 182 -16.54 1.64 -2.34
N SER A 183 -15.53 0.81 -2.05
CA SER A 183 -15.17 0.37 -0.71
C SER A 183 -14.67 1.54 0.14
N THR A 184 -13.70 2.30 -0.37
CA THR A 184 -13.14 3.48 0.29
C THR A 184 -14.22 4.52 0.57
N ARG A 185 -15.09 4.78 -0.38
CA ARG A 185 -16.22 5.70 -0.19
C ARG A 185 -17.15 5.22 0.93
N THR A 186 -17.52 3.93 0.96
CA THR A 186 -18.34 3.35 2.04
C THR A 186 -17.67 3.54 3.41
N VAL A 187 -16.37 3.28 3.51
CA VAL A 187 -15.61 3.51 4.75
C VAL A 187 -15.67 4.98 5.16
N LEU A 188 -15.37 5.91 4.26
CA LEU A 188 -15.36 7.34 4.57
C LEU A 188 -16.75 7.88 4.93
N GLU A 189 -17.83 7.43 4.27
CA GLU A 189 -19.19 7.83 4.59
C GLU A 189 -19.62 7.37 6.01
N LEU A 190 -19.27 6.16 6.42
CA LEU A 190 -19.69 5.58 7.68
C LEU A 190 -18.75 5.93 8.86
N VAL A 191 -17.46 5.84 8.64
CA VAL A 191 -16.41 6.07 9.66
C VAL A 191 -16.05 7.56 9.78
N GLY A 192 -16.13 8.30 8.68
CA GLY A 192 -15.71 9.69 8.60
C GLY A 192 -16.29 10.62 9.68
N PRO A 193 -17.57 10.49 10.10
CA PRO A 193 -18.11 11.26 11.22
C PRO A 193 -17.39 11.06 12.57
N ARG A 194 -16.55 10.03 12.69
CA ARG A 194 -15.71 9.72 13.87
C ARG A 194 -14.28 10.26 13.77
N LEU A 195 -13.90 10.84 12.62
CA LEU A 195 -12.61 11.48 12.44
C LEU A 195 -12.55 12.77 13.28
N VAL A 196 -11.48 12.94 14.01
CA VAL A 196 -11.22 14.12 14.87
C VAL A 196 -9.92 14.78 14.47
N GLU A 197 -9.65 15.97 14.99
CA GLU A 197 -8.33 16.60 14.86
C GLU A 197 -7.26 15.68 15.43
N GLY A 198 -6.21 15.45 14.66
CA GLY A 198 -5.13 14.51 15.00
C GLY A 198 -5.32 13.10 14.45
N THR A 199 -6.52 12.69 14.01
CA THR A 199 -6.70 11.38 13.34
C THR A 199 -5.69 11.23 12.21
N VAL A 200 -5.02 10.10 12.15
CA VAL A 200 -4.12 9.74 11.06
C VAL A 200 -4.77 8.70 10.16
N ILE A 201 -4.71 8.93 8.86
CA ILE A 201 -5.21 8.00 7.84
C ILE A 201 -4.03 7.57 6.98
N ALA A 202 -3.86 6.28 6.80
CA ALA A 202 -2.96 5.68 5.84
C ALA A 202 -3.78 5.06 4.71
N PHE A 203 -3.51 5.47 3.48
CA PHE A 203 -4.05 4.91 2.26
C PHE A 203 -2.99 3.99 1.64
N ASP A 204 -3.37 2.78 1.24
CA ASP A 204 -2.42 1.83 0.65
C ASP A 204 -2.31 2.02 -0.87
N GLU A 205 -3.41 2.37 -1.57
CA GLU A 205 -3.45 2.60 -3.01
C GLU A 205 -3.84 4.04 -3.36
N TYR A 206 -3.07 5.03 -2.90
CA TYR A 206 -3.41 6.43 -3.11
C TYR A 206 -2.95 6.98 -4.46
N TYR A 207 -1.78 6.57 -4.94
CA TYR A 207 -1.13 7.10 -6.14
C TYR A 207 -0.19 6.08 -6.78
N ASN A 208 0.50 6.45 -7.88
CA ASN A 208 1.63 5.74 -8.50
C ASN A 208 1.29 4.38 -9.15
N PHE A 209 0.04 4.14 -9.48
CA PHE A 209 -0.40 3.02 -10.33
C PHE A 209 -1.34 3.51 -11.44
N PRO A 210 -1.49 2.77 -12.54
CA PRO A 210 -2.36 3.17 -13.65
C PRO A 210 -3.82 3.36 -13.22
N GLY A 211 -4.35 4.58 -13.37
CA GLY A 211 -5.72 4.91 -13.00
C GLY A 211 -5.94 5.30 -11.53
N TRP A 212 -4.89 5.53 -10.77
CA TRP A 212 -4.96 5.87 -9.34
C TRP A 212 -5.92 7.04 -9.03
N GLN A 213 -6.07 7.97 -9.97
CA GLN A 213 -6.94 9.12 -9.80
C GLN A 213 -8.42 8.76 -9.62
N ASP A 214 -8.84 7.55 -10.01
CA ASP A 214 -10.24 7.10 -9.98
C ASP A 214 -10.59 6.25 -8.75
N HIS A 215 -9.64 5.97 -7.86
CA HIS A 215 -9.77 5.07 -6.72
C HIS A 215 -9.76 5.79 -5.36
N GLU A 216 -8.89 5.41 -4.44
CA GLU A 216 -8.82 5.98 -3.08
C GLU A 216 -8.60 7.49 -3.07
N TYR A 217 -7.71 7.98 -3.93
CA TYR A 217 -7.49 9.43 -4.11
C TYR A 217 -8.79 10.18 -4.41
N ARG A 218 -9.59 9.66 -5.35
CA ARG A 218 -10.88 10.27 -5.71
C ARG A 218 -11.86 10.24 -4.56
N ALA A 219 -12.02 9.09 -3.91
CA ALA A 219 -12.94 8.94 -2.79
C ALA A 219 -12.58 9.91 -1.65
N TRP A 220 -11.28 10.06 -1.36
CA TRP A 220 -10.79 11.01 -0.38
C TRP A 220 -11.03 12.46 -0.79
N ALA A 221 -10.68 12.84 -2.02
CA ALA A 221 -10.86 14.20 -2.51
C ALA A 221 -12.34 14.64 -2.47
N GLU A 222 -13.25 13.77 -2.93
CA GLU A 222 -14.69 14.00 -2.88
C GLU A 222 -15.20 14.12 -1.43
N TYR A 223 -14.72 13.27 -0.51
CA TYR A 223 -15.09 13.33 0.90
C TYR A 223 -14.62 14.64 1.55
N VAL A 224 -13.40 15.06 1.30
CA VAL A 224 -12.84 16.33 1.79
C VAL A 224 -13.65 17.53 1.30
N GLU A 225 -13.99 17.56 0.00
CA GLU A 225 -14.79 18.62 -0.59
C GLU A 225 -16.20 18.69 0.03
N GLN A 226 -16.86 17.56 0.21
CA GLN A 226 -18.22 17.47 0.74
C GLN A 226 -18.31 17.83 2.23
N THR A 227 -17.26 17.61 3.00
CA THR A 227 -17.29 17.74 4.47
C THR A 227 -16.52 18.93 5.01
N ASP A 228 -15.82 19.70 4.14
CA ASP A 228 -14.92 20.79 4.53
C ASP A 228 -13.85 20.34 5.55
N LEU A 229 -13.52 19.04 5.56
CA LEU A 229 -12.39 18.50 6.33
C LEU A 229 -11.10 19.14 5.86
N ARG A 230 -10.16 19.38 6.79
CA ARG A 230 -8.80 19.81 6.44
C ARG A 230 -7.79 18.80 6.96
N PHE A 231 -6.73 18.64 6.22
CA PHE A 231 -5.68 17.69 6.53
C PHE A 231 -4.32 18.20 6.05
N GLU A 232 -3.27 17.54 6.48
CA GLU A 232 -1.93 17.70 5.96
C GLU A 232 -1.36 16.33 5.60
N TYR A 233 -0.49 16.29 4.61
CA TYR A 233 0.23 15.08 4.24
C TYR A 233 1.37 14.82 5.22
N LEU A 234 1.46 13.62 5.79
CA LEU A 234 2.49 13.21 6.75
C LEU A 234 3.66 12.49 6.08
N GLY A 235 3.37 11.55 5.21
CA GLY A 235 4.39 10.70 4.62
C GLY A 235 3.89 9.96 3.38
N LEU A 236 4.84 9.43 2.62
CA LEU A 236 4.57 8.64 1.43
C LEU A 236 5.68 7.61 1.17
N THR A 237 5.38 6.57 0.40
CA THR A 237 6.34 5.60 -0.11
C THR A 237 6.81 6.02 -1.50
N MET A 238 8.13 6.15 -1.71
CA MET A 238 8.69 6.78 -2.92
C MET A 238 8.49 5.98 -4.21
N ASP A 239 8.46 4.67 -4.11
CA ASP A 239 8.43 3.71 -5.23
C ASP A 239 7.28 2.71 -5.14
N ASP A 240 6.27 3.05 -4.33
CA ASP A 240 5.06 2.28 -4.13
C ASP A 240 3.84 3.23 -4.05
N GLU A 241 2.71 2.82 -3.51
CA GLU A 241 1.40 3.45 -3.69
C GLU A 241 0.87 4.18 -2.42
N GLN A 242 1.56 4.08 -1.26
CA GLN A 242 1.06 4.53 0.05
C GLN A 242 1.27 6.02 0.29
N VAL A 243 0.21 6.66 0.83
CA VAL A 243 0.23 8.03 1.34
C VAL A 243 -0.45 8.09 2.71
N THR A 244 0.09 8.92 3.60
CA THR A 244 -0.50 9.13 4.92
C THR A 244 -0.82 10.60 5.16
N VAL A 245 -1.97 10.84 5.81
CA VAL A 245 -2.48 12.18 6.11
C VAL A 245 -2.84 12.29 7.58
N ARG A 246 -2.80 13.52 8.11
CA ARG A 246 -3.32 13.86 9.45
C ARG A 246 -4.43 14.88 9.33
N VAL A 247 -5.56 14.61 9.96
CA VAL A 247 -6.69 15.53 10.04
C VAL A 247 -6.31 16.74 10.90
N THR A 248 -6.42 17.94 10.36
CA THR A 248 -6.17 19.20 11.06
C THR A 248 -7.47 19.93 11.44
N ARG A 249 -8.57 19.64 10.72
CA ARG A 249 -9.92 20.04 11.06
C ARG A 249 -10.89 18.92 10.71
N PRO A 250 -11.69 18.41 11.67
CA PRO A 250 -12.60 17.31 11.42
C PRO A 250 -13.73 17.70 10.46
N PRO A 251 -14.43 16.70 9.89
CA PRO A 251 -15.53 16.93 8.96
C PRO A 251 -16.67 17.69 9.64
N VAL A 252 -17.30 18.59 8.90
CA VAL A 252 -18.51 19.28 9.33
C VAL A 252 -19.69 18.41 8.96
N SER A 253 -20.48 17.96 9.97
CA SER A 253 -21.67 17.15 9.69
C SER A 253 -22.66 17.94 8.81
N ALA A 254 -23.25 17.26 7.81
CA ALA A 254 -24.19 17.84 6.86
C ALA A 254 -25.41 18.52 7.52
N GLU A 255 -25.72 18.21 8.79
CA GLU A 255 -26.78 18.87 9.56
C GLU A 255 -26.41 20.31 9.98
N ARG A 256 -25.13 20.66 10.12
CA ARG A 256 -24.69 22.02 10.43
C ARG A 256 -24.63 22.94 9.21
N SER A 257 -24.43 22.39 8.02
CA SER A 257 -24.37 23.16 6.77
C SER A 257 -25.73 23.78 6.34
N LYS A 258 -26.85 23.32 6.90
CA LYS A 258 -28.20 23.82 6.60
C LYS A 258 -28.69 24.94 7.52
N ARG A 259 -27.88 25.47 8.42
CA ARG A 259 -28.25 26.67 9.16
C ARG A 259 -28.04 27.89 8.28
N PRO A 260 -29.06 28.68 7.97
CA PRO A 260 -28.89 29.94 7.23
C PRO A 260 -28.01 30.87 8.07
N VAL A 261 -26.98 31.41 7.45
CA VAL A 261 -26.24 32.56 7.98
C VAL A 261 -27.18 33.75 7.90
N GLY A 262 -27.63 34.23 9.05
CA GLY A 262 -28.24 35.53 9.15
C GLY A 262 -29.66 35.56 9.72
N ALA A 263 -29.77 36.08 10.88
CA ALA A 263 -30.78 37.08 11.26
C ALA A 263 -30.07 38.15 12.09
#